data_c22f505ea6dd5e3c46502096e84f0745
#
_entry.id   c22f505ea6dd5e3c46502096e84f0745
#
_cell.length_a   1.000
_cell.length_b   1.000
_cell.length_c   1.000
_cell.angle_alpha   90.00
_cell.angle_beta   90.00
_cell.angle_gamma   90.00
#
_symmetry.space_group_name_H-M   'P 1'
#
loop_
_entity.id
_entity.type
_entity.pdbx_description
1 polymer ?
#
loop_
_entity_poly.entity_id
_entity_poly.type
_entity_poly.pdbx_seq_one_letter_code
_entity_poly.pdbx_strand_id
1 'polypeptide(L)'
;MNTWEANIRKVVPYTPGEQPNQPDMIKLNTNENPYPPAPGVEKALHEIQPDTLRLYPDPTASDLVHAIARNYGLKDEQVFVGVGSDDVLAMSFLTFFNSDKTILFPDITYSFYDVWADLFRIPYECKALDDNFCIRKEDYFGENG
;
A
#
# COMPACT_ATOMS: atom_id res chain seq x y z
N MET A 1 -0.89 -36.20 -5.49
CA MET A 1 -0.69 -34.77 -5.12
C MET A 1 -1.62 -34.46 -3.96
N ASN A 2 -1.11 -33.98 -2.84
CA ASN A 2 -1.96 -33.62 -1.71
C ASN A 2 -2.87 -32.45 -2.10
N THR A 3 -4.15 -32.55 -1.81
CA THR A 3 -5.17 -31.58 -2.24
C THR A 3 -4.92 -30.16 -1.72
N TRP A 4 -4.23 -30.00 -0.58
CA TRP A 4 -3.91 -28.70 -0.01
C TRP A 4 -2.76 -27.99 -0.75
N GLU A 5 -1.79 -28.72 -1.29
CA GLU A 5 -0.68 -28.14 -2.06
C GLU A 5 -1.15 -27.43 -3.34
N ALA A 6 -2.28 -27.88 -3.92
CA ALA A 6 -2.89 -27.22 -5.07
C ALA A 6 -3.44 -25.82 -4.75
N ASN A 7 -3.66 -25.53 -3.48
CA ASN A 7 -4.16 -24.23 -3.03
C ASN A 7 -3.05 -23.24 -2.64
N ILE A 8 -1.79 -23.68 -2.59
CA ILE A 8 -0.67 -22.80 -2.31
C ILE A 8 -0.52 -21.78 -3.45
N ARG A 9 -0.49 -20.52 -3.10
CA ARG A 9 -0.23 -19.43 -4.06
C ARG A 9 1.23 -19.45 -4.50
N LYS A 10 1.43 -19.40 -5.81
CA LYS A 10 2.76 -19.29 -6.44
C LYS A 10 2.91 -17.87 -6.97
N VAL A 11 3.09 -16.94 -6.07
CA VAL A 11 3.31 -15.53 -6.40
C VAL A 11 4.81 -15.29 -6.50
N VAL A 12 5.24 -14.53 -7.49
CA VAL A 12 6.62 -14.03 -7.57
C VAL A 12 6.77 -12.96 -6.49
N PRO A 13 7.64 -13.17 -5.50
CA PRO A 13 7.79 -12.20 -4.43
C PRO A 13 8.41 -10.91 -4.96
N TYR A 14 8.01 -9.79 -4.37
CA TYR A 14 8.65 -8.50 -4.62
C TYR A 14 10.16 -8.59 -4.35
N THR A 15 10.96 -8.09 -5.29
CA THR A 15 12.40 -7.96 -5.12
C THR A 15 12.72 -6.54 -4.64
N PRO A 16 13.19 -6.39 -3.39
CA PRO A 16 13.59 -5.06 -2.89
C PRO A 16 14.68 -4.46 -3.75
N GLY A 17 14.63 -3.14 -3.94
CA GLY A 17 15.72 -2.41 -4.55
C GLY A 17 17.02 -2.55 -3.75
N GLU A 18 18.15 -2.29 -4.40
CA GLU A 18 19.46 -2.37 -3.76
C GLU A 18 19.52 -1.49 -2.50
N GLN A 19 20.13 -2.02 -1.45
CA GLN A 19 20.36 -1.35 -0.17
C GLN A 19 21.87 -1.19 0.07
N PRO A 20 22.60 -0.43 -0.78
CA PRO A 20 24.04 -0.28 -0.60
C PRO A 20 24.34 0.54 0.64
N ASN A 21 25.30 0.07 1.44
CA ASN A 21 25.80 0.74 2.64
C ASN A 21 27.18 1.32 2.36
N GLN A 22 27.24 2.38 1.56
CA GLN A 22 28.48 3.07 1.25
C GLN A 22 28.42 4.50 1.81
N PRO A 23 29.50 4.98 2.46
CA PRO A 23 29.58 6.38 2.89
C PRO A 23 29.46 7.32 1.69
N ASP A 24 28.83 8.45 1.88
CA ASP A 24 28.63 9.52 0.89
C ASP A 24 27.75 9.17 -0.32
N MET A 25 27.00 8.08 -0.27
CA MET A 25 26.07 7.73 -1.35
C MET A 25 24.79 8.56 -1.29
N ILE A 26 24.40 9.11 -2.42
CA ILE A 26 23.08 9.74 -2.58
C ILE A 26 22.07 8.64 -2.94
N LYS A 27 21.22 8.27 -1.98
CA LYS A 27 20.16 7.28 -2.15
C LYS A 27 18.90 7.91 -2.72
N LEU A 28 18.48 7.48 -3.91
CA LEU A 28 17.29 8.00 -4.60
C LEU A 28 16.20 6.93 -4.81
N ASN A 29 16.43 5.70 -4.33
CA ASN A 29 15.44 4.62 -4.38
C ASN A 29 14.59 4.55 -3.11
N THR A 30 13.52 3.74 -3.12
CA THR A 30 12.61 3.45 -2.00
C THR A 30 11.82 4.65 -1.44
N ASN A 31 11.89 5.82 -2.07
CA ASN A 31 11.14 7.04 -1.70
C ASN A 31 11.30 7.45 -0.22
N GLU A 32 12.48 7.20 0.37
CA GLU A 32 12.76 7.64 1.74
C GLU A 32 12.77 9.17 1.84
N ASN A 33 12.12 9.67 2.89
CA ASN A 33 12.13 11.11 3.14
C ASN A 33 13.53 11.54 3.62
N PRO A 34 14.23 12.48 2.94
CA PRO A 34 15.55 12.95 3.35
C PRO A 34 15.54 13.85 4.58
N TYR A 35 14.35 14.29 5.01
CA TYR A 35 14.21 15.17 6.17
C TYR A 35 13.81 14.36 7.40
N PRO A 36 14.29 14.74 8.60
CA PRO A 36 13.86 14.14 9.84
C PRO A 36 12.37 14.44 10.10
N PRO A 37 11.72 13.65 10.95
CA PRO A 37 10.36 13.92 11.37
C PRO A 37 10.24 15.26 12.10
N ALA A 38 9.02 15.77 12.22
CA ALA A 38 8.77 16.99 12.97
C ALA A 38 9.24 16.86 14.43
N PRO A 39 9.74 17.94 15.06
CA PRO A 39 10.28 17.88 16.45
C PRO A 39 9.33 17.28 17.48
N GLY A 40 8.01 17.43 17.29
CA GLY A 40 7.01 16.83 18.15
C GLY A 40 7.00 15.30 18.15
N VAL A 41 7.50 14.65 17.09
CA VAL A 41 7.57 13.19 16.99
C VAL A 41 8.61 12.65 17.96
N GLU A 42 9.80 13.25 18.03
CA GLU A 42 10.84 12.86 18.97
C GLU A 42 10.35 12.98 20.41
N LYS A 43 9.69 14.09 20.74
CA LYS A 43 9.10 14.30 22.07
C LYS A 43 8.07 13.19 22.38
N ALA A 44 7.15 12.90 21.46
CA ALA A 44 6.13 11.88 21.66
C ALA A 44 6.75 10.49 21.89
N LEU A 45 7.81 10.14 21.15
CA LEU A 45 8.52 8.87 21.35
C LEU A 45 9.17 8.76 22.74
N HIS A 46 9.75 9.84 23.24
CA HIS A 46 10.35 9.86 24.59
C HIS A 46 9.30 9.83 25.72
N GLU A 47 8.08 10.26 25.46
CA GLU A 47 6.98 10.26 26.43
C GLU A 47 6.27 8.90 26.54
N ILE A 48 6.54 7.95 25.61
CA ILE A 48 5.95 6.60 25.68
C ILE A 48 6.40 5.90 26.94
N GLN A 49 5.43 5.48 27.74
CA GLN A 49 5.71 4.68 28.95
C GLN A 49 5.86 3.20 28.55
N PRO A 50 7.03 2.57 28.80
CA PRO A 50 7.25 1.17 28.40
C PRO A 50 6.19 0.19 28.92
N ASP A 51 5.64 0.45 30.09
CA ASP A 51 4.59 -0.37 30.71
C ASP A 51 3.31 -0.43 29.85
N THR A 52 3.03 0.59 29.07
CA THR A 52 1.84 0.59 28.19
C THR A 52 1.97 -0.38 27.03
N LEU A 53 3.21 -0.72 26.62
CA LEU A 53 3.47 -1.62 25.49
C LEU A 53 3.03 -3.08 25.75
N ARG A 54 2.73 -3.46 27.00
CA ARG A 54 2.16 -4.78 27.36
C ARG A 54 0.66 -4.86 27.14
N LEU A 55 0.00 -3.74 26.89
CA LEU A 55 -1.45 -3.66 26.69
C LEU A 55 -1.78 -3.73 25.20
N TYR A 56 -2.98 -4.21 24.89
CA TYR A 56 -3.50 -4.10 23.54
C TYR A 56 -3.68 -2.62 23.17
N PRO A 57 -3.28 -2.22 21.95
CA PRO A 57 -3.59 -0.89 21.45
C PRO A 57 -5.08 -0.76 21.15
N ASP A 58 -5.51 0.47 20.89
CA ASP A 58 -6.84 0.71 20.33
C ASP A 58 -6.99 -0.01 18.99
N PRO A 59 -7.92 -0.97 18.85
CA PRO A 59 -8.05 -1.79 17.65
C PRO A 59 -8.47 -1.02 16.40
N THR A 60 -8.99 0.18 16.56
CA THR A 60 -9.43 1.06 15.48
C THR A 60 -8.47 2.22 15.22
N ALA A 61 -7.40 2.35 16.02
CA ALA A 61 -6.47 3.47 15.96
C ALA A 61 -7.19 4.84 15.90
N SER A 62 -8.24 5.00 16.73
CA SER A 62 -9.19 6.11 16.65
C SER A 62 -8.54 7.49 16.72
N ASP A 63 -7.52 7.69 17.54
CA ASP A 63 -6.79 8.96 17.62
C ASP A 63 -6.11 9.31 16.28
N LEU A 64 -5.52 8.33 15.62
CA LEU A 64 -4.89 8.51 14.30
C LEU A 64 -5.94 8.78 13.21
N VAL A 65 -7.01 7.99 13.18
CA VAL A 65 -8.13 8.17 12.24
C VAL A 65 -8.71 9.57 12.39
N HIS A 66 -8.99 10.01 13.61
CA HIS A 66 -9.51 11.34 13.89
C HIS A 66 -8.53 12.47 13.47
N ALA A 67 -7.23 12.29 13.71
CA ALA A 67 -6.22 13.27 13.31
C ALA A 67 -6.12 13.39 11.79
N ILE A 68 -6.16 12.27 11.06
CA ILE A 68 -6.16 12.24 9.60
C ILE A 68 -7.44 12.89 9.05
N ALA A 69 -8.61 12.46 9.53
CA ALA A 69 -9.91 12.99 9.11
C ALA A 69 -9.95 14.52 9.27
N ARG A 70 -9.56 15.02 10.41
CA ARG A 70 -9.50 16.47 10.67
C ARG A 70 -8.52 17.20 9.73
N ASN A 71 -7.35 16.61 9.47
CA ASN A 71 -6.34 17.24 8.61
C ASN A 71 -6.79 17.37 7.15
N TYR A 72 -7.56 16.40 6.67
CA TYR A 72 -8.07 16.36 5.29
C TYR A 72 -9.52 16.84 5.13
N GLY A 73 -10.17 17.30 6.21
CA GLY A 73 -11.58 17.73 6.17
C GLY A 73 -12.55 16.58 5.86
N LEU A 74 -12.23 15.38 6.31
CA LEU A 74 -13.02 14.17 6.16
C LEU A 74 -13.78 13.85 7.47
N LYS A 75 -14.67 12.89 7.39
CA LYS A 75 -15.26 12.23 8.58
C LYS A 75 -14.43 10.99 8.93
N ASP A 76 -14.48 10.57 10.19
CA ASP A 76 -13.73 9.41 10.68
C ASP A 76 -14.07 8.13 9.89
N GLU A 77 -15.34 7.93 9.53
CA GLU A 77 -15.80 6.79 8.74
C GLU A 77 -15.28 6.75 7.29
N GLN A 78 -14.64 7.80 6.83
CA GLN A 78 -13.99 7.90 5.50
C GLN A 78 -12.50 7.60 5.55
N VAL A 79 -11.96 7.24 6.71
CA VAL A 79 -10.54 6.97 6.92
C VAL A 79 -10.33 5.53 7.36
N PHE A 80 -9.49 4.82 6.64
CA PHE A 80 -9.00 3.51 7.02
C PHE A 80 -7.48 3.57 7.19
N VAL A 81 -6.97 2.96 8.26
CA VAL A 81 -5.54 2.90 8.55
C VAL A 81 -5.08 1.44 8.68
N GLY A 82 -3.86 1.16 8.26
CA GLY A 82 -3.24 -0.16 8.30
C GLY A 82 -1.74 -0.06 8.58
N VAL A 83 -1.05 -1.19 8.56
CA VAL A 83 0.40 -1.26 8.80
C VAL A 83 1.16 -0.91 7.52
N GLY A 84 1.09 0.35 7.12
CA GLY A 84 1.68 0.87 5.90
C GLY A 84 0.76 0.75 4.69
N SER A 85 1.18 1.37 3.57
CA SER A 85 0.39 1.42 2.33
C SER A 85 0.15 0.05 1.71
N ASP A 86 1.10 -0.88 1.83
CA ASP A 86 0.96 -2.21 1.24
C ASP A 86 -0.15 -3.01 1.91
N ASP A 87 -0.27 -2.94 3.23
CA ASP A 87 -1.37 -3.56 3.97
C ASP A 87 -2.73 -2.96 3.58
N VAL A 88 -2.81 -1.63 3.51
CA VAL A 88 -4.03 -0.92 3.08
C VAL A 88 -4.40 -1.29 1.63
N LEU A 89 -3.43 -1.40 0.73
CA LEU A 89 -3.65 -1.84 -0.65
C LEU A 89 -4.13 -3.29 -0.70
N ALA A 90 -3.48 -4.20 0.02
CA ALA A 90 -3.91 -5.60 0.10
C ALA A 90 -5.37 -5.72 0.57
N MET A 91 -5.73 -5.00 1.63
CA MET A 91 -7.12 -4.97 2.14
C MET A 91 -8.08 -4.37 1.11
N SER A 92 -7.66 -3.35 0.37
CA SER A 92 -8.47 -2.74 -0.69
C SER A 92 -8.71 -3.70 -1.84
N PHE A 93 -7.67 -4.41 -2.29
CA PHE A 93 -7.81 -5.44 -3.34
C PHE A 93 -8.75 -6.56 -2.90
N LEU A 94 -8.60 -7.04 -1.67
CA LEU A 94 -9.44 -8.10 -1.13
C LEU A 94 -10.91 -7.67 -0.96
N THR A 95 -11.14 -6.43 -0.57
CA THR A 95 -12.48 -5.93 -0.23
C THR A 95 -13.27 -5.47 -1.46
N PHE A 96 -12.64 -4.72 -2.36
CA PHE A 96 -13.32 -4.03 -3.45
C PHE A 96 -13.13 -4.68 -4.81
N PHE A 97 -12.04 -5.41 -5.03
CA PHE A 97 -11.65 -5.91 -6.34
C PHE A 97 -11.62 -7.43 -6.44
N ASN A 98 -11.87 -8.16 -5.36
CA ASN A 98 -11.87 -9.63 -5.34
C ASN A 98 -13.13 -10.20 -6.02
N SER A 99 -13.09 -10.22 -7.35
CA SER A 99 -14.19 -10.71 -8.20
C SER A 99 -13.64 -11.33 -9.49
N ASP A 100 -14.52 -11.86 -10.34
CA ASP A 100 -14.18 -12.37 -11.67
C ASP A 100 -14.01 -11.24 -12.71
N LYS A 101 -14.23 -10.00 -12.34
CA LYS A 101 -14.04 -8.85 -13.24
C LYS A 101 -12.59 -8.46 -13.30
N THR A 102 -12.11 -8.20 -14.51
CA THR A 102 -10.75 -7.74 -14.76
C THR A 102 -10.55 -6.34 -14.21
N ILE A 103 -9.55 -6.15 -13.36
CA ILE A 103 -9.12 -4.82 -12.91
C ILE A 103 -8.06 -4.26 -13.87
N LEU A 104 -7.97 -2.95 -13.97
CA LEU A 104 -7.07 -2.26 -14.87
C LEU A 104 -6.13 -1.36 -14.07
N PHE A 105 -4.84 -1.39 -14.43
CA PHE A 105 -3.86 -0.44 -13.92
C PHE A 105 -2.75 -0.19 -14.94
N PRO A 106 -1.97 0.91 -14.82
CA PRO A 106 -0.90 1.19 -15.76
C PRO A 106 0.20 0.13 -15.76
N ASP A 107 0.84 -0.06 -16.91
CA ASP A 107 2.00 -0.96 -17.07
C ASP A 107 3.24 -0.46 -16.30
N ILE A 108 3.37 0.86 -16.13
CA ILE A 108 4.36 1.49 -15.26
C ILE A 108 3.64 2.05 -14.04
N THR A 109 3.68 1.32 -12.93
CA THR A 109 2.94 1.63 -11.72
C THR A 109 3.65 1.10 -10.48
N TYR A 110 2.98 1.14 -9.34
CA TYR A 110 3.48 0.57 -8.10
C TYR A 110 3.56 -0.96 -8.18
N SER A 111 4.73 -1.50 -7.90
CA SER A 111 5.10 -2.89 -8.13
C SER A 111 4.39 -3.94 -7.26
N PHE A 112 3.44 -3.54 -6.43
CA PHE A 112 2.62 -4.46 -5.65
C PHE A 112 1.22 -4.69 -6.21
N TYR A 113 0.80 -3.98 -7.26
CA TYR A 113 -0.55 -4.16 -7.80
C TYR A 113 -0.74 -5.54 -8.44
N ASP A 114 0.20 -5.98 -9.25
CA ASP A 114 0.22 -7.33 -9.84
C ASP A 114 0.41 -8.41 -8.77
N VAL A 115 1.27 -8.15 -7.76
CA VAL A 115 1.49 -9.08 -6.64
C VAL A 115 0.19 -9.35 -5.88
N TRP A 116 -0.59 -8.31 -5.57
CA TRP A 116 -1.87 -8.47 -4.88
C TRP A 116 -2.93 -9.12 -5.78
N ALA A 117 -2.99 -8.74 -7.06
CA ALA A 117 -3.89 -9.35 -8.02
C ALA A 117 -3.62 -10.86 -8.16
N ASP A 118 -2.36 -11.26 -8.31
CA ASP A 118 -1.96 -12.66 -8.39
C ASP A 118 -2.24 -13.42 -7.09
N LEU A 119 -1.93 -12.82 -5.93
CA LEU A 119 -2.14 -13.45 -4.63
C LEU A 119 -3.63 -13.77 -4.40
N PHE A 120 -4.50 -12.84 -4.76
CA PHE A 120 -5.95 -12.97 -4.57
C PHE A 120 -6.65 -13.60 -5.79
N ARG A 121 -5.92 -13.93 -6.87
CA ARG A 121 -6.45 -14.46 -8.14
C ARG A 121 -7.46 -13.53 -8.80
N ILE A 122 -7.21 -12.26 -8.72
CA ILE A 122 -8.02 -11.24 -9.40
C ILE A 122 -7.49 -11.10 -10.83
N PRO A 123 -8.32 -11.28 -11.87
CA PRO A 123 -7.87 -11.04 -13.23
C PRO A 123 -7.50 -9.58 -13.42
N TYR A 124 -6.40 -9.32 -14.13
CA TYR A 124 -5.98 -7.94 -14.39
C TYR A 124 -5.41 -7.77 -15.80
N GLU A 125 -5.41 -6.54 -16.27
CA GLU A 125 -4.80 -6.12 -17.52
C GLU A 125 -4.03 -4.82 -17.29
N CYS A 126 -2.76 -4.80 -17.74
CA CYS A 126 -1.95 -3.58 -17.72
C CYS A 126 -2.23 -2.74 -18.96
N LYS A 127 -2.50 -1.46 -18.76
CA LYS A 127 -2.71 -0.47 -19.83
C LYS A 127 -1.46 0.38 -20.01
N ALA A 128 -0.94 0.44 -21.25
CA ALA A 128 0.23 1.25 -21.55
C ALA A 128 -0.03 2.73 -21.30
N LEU A 129 0.93 3.40 -20.68
CA LEU A 129 0.94 4.86 -20.62
C LEU A 129 1.19 5.45 -22.01
N ASP A 130 0.87 6.72 -22.21
CA ASP A 130 1.25 7.45 -23.42
C ASP A 130 2.74 7.83 -23.43
N ASP A 131 3.19 8.45 -24.51
CA ASP A 131 4.59 8.88 -24.68
C ASP A 131 5.04 9.94 -23.64
N ASN A 132 4.12 10.56 -22.93
CA ASN A 132 4.36 11.51 -21.85
C ASN A 132 4.17 10.90 -20.44
N PHE A 133 4.09 9.57 -20.34
CA PHE A 133 3.82 8.82 -19.11
C PHE A 133 2.48 9.19 -18.45
N CYS A 134 1.48 9.57 -19.24
CA CYS A 134 0.14 9.87 -18.75
C CYS A 134 -0.82 8.71 -18.99
N ILE A 135 -1.80 8.57 -18.08
CA ILE A 135 -2.89 7.61 -18.23
C ILE A 135 -3.83 8.07 -19.33
N ARG A 136 -4.11 7.20 -20.29
CA ARG A 136 -5.12 7.42 -21.33
C ARG A 136 -6.48 6.99 -20.78
N LYS A 137 -7.37 7.97 -20.59
CA LYS A 137 -8.70 7.73 -19.98
C LYS A 137 -9.54 6.74 -20.78
N GLU A 138 -9.44 6.76 -22.10
CA GLU A 138 -10.14 5.87 -23.02
C GLU A 138 -9.85 4.39 -22.81
N ASP A 139 -8.68 4.06 -22.24
CA ASP A 139 -8.31 2.68 -21.95
C ASP A 139 -9.00 2.14 -20.67
N TYR A 140 -9.58 3.01 -19.85
CA TYR A 140 -10.18 2.67 -18.56
C TYR A 140 -11.70 2.84 -18.52
N PHE A 141 -12.24 3.71 -19.37
CA PHE A 141 -13.67 4.01 -19.44
C PHE A 141 -14.23 3.54 -20.77
N GLY A 142 -14.40 2.23 -20.94
CA GLY A 142 -15.08 1.65 -22.10
C GLY A 142 -16.60 1.77 -21.98
N GLU A 143 -17.34 1.54 -23.10
CA GLU A 143 -18.81 1.62 -23.15
C GLU A 143 -19.53 0.63 -22.22
N ASN A 144 -18.80 -0.29 -21.57
CA ASN A 144 -19.31 -1.34 -20.68
C ASN A 144 -18.71 -1.27 -19.26
N GLY A 145 -18.23 -0.13 -18.82
CA GLY A 145 -17.70 0.11 -17.48
C GLY A 145 -18.78 0.31 -16.42
#